data_017cc12d919787099e053f1aa1a96f1d
#
_entry.id   017cc12d919787099e053f1aa1a96f1d
#
_cell.length_a   1.000
_cell.length_b   1.000
_cell.length_c   1.000
_cell.angle_alpha   90.00
_cell.angle_beta   90.00
_cell.angle_gamma   90.00
#
_symmetry.space_group_name_H-M   'P 1'
#
loop_
_entity.id
_entity.type
_entity.pdbx_description
1 polymer ?
#
loop_
_entity_poly.entity_id
_entity_poly.type
_entity_poly.pdbx_seq_one_letter_code
_entity_poly.pdbx_strand_id
1 'polypeptide(L)'
;MRRVILATSASEGAESYGHLMIADALDRARVPFWTRATTIRNAAELIQALDRGAVDLVHFTDAAAAAFAPMSREYAATASLFLDSPPLSSRARDDLDLVDLTLLEAEGLVEGLNCQTSVIGPCLDVDAFDPAVTNLPREHLASVDDESRMLLALGSDDDVEKILAELSDEVAAACNIIAMCSAEGSALLNSPPRIIALLQHAEAMLLGEGSHFHPQISLHAAAAGCPIIDCMTSDPRDWADEISSMHNEWRSAGGVPRFPDEEAIARVRNTNGLRAYGRALEKAWNVVISQ
;
A
#
# COMPACT_ATOMS: atom_id res chain seq x y z
N MET A 1 -30.43 0.49 -2.17
CA MET A 1 -29.05 0.68 -2.63
C MET A 1 -28.58 2.00 -2.08
N ARG A 2 -27.56 1.98 -1.21
CA ARG A 2 -27.04 3.18 -0.56
C ARG A 2 -26.16 3.98 -1.52
N ARG A 3 -26.18 5.31 -1.39
CA ARG A 3 -25.46 6.23 -2.28
C ARG A 3 -24.30 6.88 -1.54
N VAL A 4 -23.10 6.73 -2.09
CA VAL A 4 -21.84 7.23 -1.51
C VAL A 4 -21.18 8.21 -2.46
N ILE A 5 -20.82 9.38 -1.97
CA ILE A 5 -19.92 10.30 -2.66
C ILE A 5 -18.48 10.01 -2.19
N LEU A 6 -17.58 9.78 -3.12
CA LEU A 6 -16.14 9.73 -2.89
C LEU A 6 -15.57 11.11 -3.18
N ALA A 7 -15.18 11.83 -2.12
CA ALA A 7 -14.79 13.23 -2.17
C ALA A 7 -13.29 13.41 -1.97
N THR A 8 -12.61 14.16 -2.85
CA THR A 8 -11.19 14.50 -2.74
C THR A 8 -10.95 15.97 -3.01
N SER A 9 -9.90 16.54 -2.40
CA SER A 9 -9.42 17.89 -2.69
C SER A 9 -8.35 17.93 -3.77
N ALA A 10 -7.80 16.78 -4.17
CA ALA A 10 -6.67 16.70 -5.08
C ALA A 10 -7.02 17.21 -6.50
N SER A 11 -6.05 17.77 -7.20
CA SER A 11 -6.19 18.18 -8.59
C SER A 11 -6.17 16.97 -9.55
N GLU A 12 -6.76 17.13 -10.73
CA GLU A 12 -6.88 16.08 -11.76
C GLU A 12 -5.58 15.26 -11.93
N GLY A 13 -5.66 13.95 -11.71
CA GLY A 13 -4.54 13.01 -11.87
C GLY A 13 -4.24 12.14 -10.65
N ALA A 14 -4.18 12.70 -9.44
CA ALA A 14 -4.06 11.94 -8.20
C ALA A 14 -5.40 11.38 -7.71
N GLU A 15 -6.49 12.00 -8.15
CA GLU A 15 -7.88 11.70 -7.78
C GLU A 15 -8.34 10.32 -8.24
N SER A 16 -7.84 9.90 -9.41
CA SER A 16 -8.45 8.76 -10.11
C SER A 16 -8.12 7.43 -9.45
N TYR A 17 -6.93 7.29 -8.84
CA TYR A 17 -6.48 5.97 -8.38
C TYR A 17 -7.21 5.52 -7.11
N GLY A 18 -7.26 6.35 -6.07
CA GLY A 18 -7.95 6.03 -4.81
C GLY A 18 -9.45 5.79 -5.01
N HIS A 19 -10.11 6.64 -5.81
CA HIS A 19 -11.53 6.49 -6.13
C HIS A 19 -11.83 5.25 -6.94
N LEU A 20 -11.00 4.95 -7.95
CA LEU A 20 -11.15 3.76 -8.77
C LEU A 20 -10.93 2.49 -7.96
N MET A 21 -9.94 2.48 -7.07
CA MET A 21 -9.69 1.34 -6.18
C MET A 21 -10.87 1.09 -5.23
N ILE A 22 -11.44 2.13 -4.62
CA ILE A 22 -12.61 1.98 -3.75
C ILE A 22 -13.80 1.46 -4.55
N ALA A 23 -14.07 2.01 -5.71
CA ALA A 23 -15.18 1.58 -6.57
C ALA A 23 -15.01 0.13 -7.02
N ASP A 24 -13.82 -0.27 -7.46
CA ASP A 24 -13.49 -1.64 -7.84
C ASP A 24 -13.56 -2.60 -6.64
N ALA A 25 -13.08 -2.19 -5.48
CA ALA A 25 -13.18 -2.97 -4.24
C ALA A 25 -14.64 -3.29 -3.86
N LEU A 26 -15.52 -2.29 -3.94
CA LEU A 26 -16.94 -2.45 -3.65
C LEU A 26 -17.63 -3.37 -4.68
N ASP A 27 -17.28 -3.22 -5.96
CA ASP A 27 -17.82 -4.07 -7.03
C ASP A 27 -17.37 -5.53 -6.87
N ARG A 28 -16.07 -5.78 -6.66
CA ARG A 28 -15.54 -7.13 -6.41
C ARG A 28 -16.08 -7.76 -5.13
N ALA A 29 -16.39 -6.97 -4.12
CA ALA A 29 -17.05 -7.43 -2.90
C ALA A 29 -18.55 -7.69 -3.10
N ARG A 30 -19.14 -7.22 -4.21
CA ARG A 30 -20.59 -7.27 -4.52
C ARG A 30 -21.43 -6.58 -3.45
N VAL A 31 -20.96 -5.49 -2.92
CA VAL A 31 -21.69 -4.70 -1.91
C VAL A 31 -22.70 -3.76 -2.57
N PRO A 32 -23.87 -3.53 -1.96
CA PRO A 32 -24.98 -2.79 -2.56
C PRO A 32 -24.81 -1.27 -2.40
N PHE A 33 -23.63 -0.74 -2.69
CA PHE A 33 -23.35 0.70 -2.72
C PHE A 33 -23.26 1.22 -4.14
N TRP A 34 -23.84 2.38 -4.37
CA TRP A 34 -23.61 3.16 -5.58
C TRP A 34 -22.65 4.30 -5.25
N THR A 35 -21.53 4.38 -5.95
CA THR A 35 -20.49 5.37 -5.71
C THR A 35 -20.42 6.40 -6.82
N ARG A 36 -20.09 7.64 -6.46
CA ARG A 36 -19.78 8.73 -7.38
C ARG A 36 -18.56 9.49 -6.88
N ALA A 37 -17.50 9.50 -7.68
CA ALA A 37 -16.33 10.34 -7.42
C ALA A 37 -16.63 11.81 -7.73
N THR A 38 -16.10 12.71 -6.91
CA THR A 38 -16.19 14.16 -7.12
C THR A 38 -14.99 14.88 -6.49
N THR A 39 -14.49 15.88 -7.18
CA THR A 39 -13.50 16.81 -6.64
C THR A 39 -14.20 17.92 -5.90
N ILE A 40 -13.69 18.27 -4.73
CA ILE A 40 -14.24 19.28 -3.84
C ILE A 40 -13.13 20.26 -3.45
N ARG A 41 -13.14 21.45 -4.02
CA ARG A 41 -12.19 22.52 -3.75
C ARG A 41 -12.75 23.56 -2.77
N ASN A 42 -14.06 23.55 -2.56
CA ASN A 42 -14.77 24.46 -1.67
C ASN A 42 -16.14 23.89 -1.27
N ALA A 43 -16.74 24.48 -0.25
CA ALA A 43 -18.04 24.05 0.28
C ALA A 43 -19.16 24.06 -0.77
N ALA A 44 -19.15 25.01 -1.71
CA ALA A 44 -20.20 25.09 -2.74
C ALA A 44 -20.19 23.90 -3.69
N GLU A 45 -19.02 23.35 -4.02
CA GLU A 45 -18.91 22.14 -4.85
C GLU A 45 -19.44 20.90 -4.14
N LEU A 46 -19.21 20.76 -2.82
CA LEU A 46 -19.82 19.69 -2.04
C LEU A 46 -21.35 19.84 -1.98
N ILE A 47 -21.86 21.03 -1.70
CA ILE A 47 -23.29 21.31 -1.68
C ILE A 47 -23.92 20.97 -3.03
N GLN A 48 -23.31 21.40 -4.14
CA GLN A 48 -23.78 21.07 -5.48
C GLN A 48 -23.79 19.56 -5.74
N ALA A 49 -22.83 18.82 -5.17
CA ALA A 49 -22.78 17.36 -5.29
C ALA A 49 -23.91 16.72 -4.48
N LEU A 50 -24.21 17.24 -3.28
CA LEU A 50 -25.27 16.76 -2.41
C LEU A 50 -26.67 17.08 -2.98
N ASP A 51 -26.88 18.26 -3.56
CA ASP A 51 -28.16 18.68 -4.18
C ASP A 51 -28.59 17.80 -5.36
N ARG A 52 -27.68 17.06 -5.98
CA ARG A 52 -27.98 16.18 -7.13
C ARG A 52 -28.74 14.90 -6.77
N GLY A 53 -29.05 14.66 -5.51
CA GLY A 53 -29.85 13.53 -5.06
C GLY A 53 -29.51 13.08 -3.65
N ALA A 54 -30.39 12.26 -3.06
CA ALA A 54 -30.16 11.71 -1.73
C ALA A 54 -28.82 10.97 -1.65
N VAL A 55 -28.01 11.32 -0.66
CA VAL A 55 -26.70 10.73 -0.37
C VAL A 55 -26.73 10.22 1.05
N ASP A 56 -26.32 8.96 1.25
CA ASP A 56 -26.30 8.34 2.57
C ASP A 56 -24.95 8.59 3.26
N LEU A 57 -23.86 8.71 2.47
CA LEU A 57 -22.50 8.87 3.00
C LEU A 57 -21.63 9.69 2.05
N VAL A 58 -20.81 10.57 2.62
CA VAL A 58 -19.68 11.21 1.95
C VAL A 58 -18.40 10.64 2.52
N HIS A 59 -17.62 9.96 1.69
CA HIS A 59 -16.31 9.45 2.06
C HIS A 59 -15.22 10.39 1.53
N PHE A 60 -14.49 11.01 2.43
CA PHE A 60 -13.36 11.86 2.11
C PHE A 60 -12.09 11.03 2.00
N THR A 61 -11.38 11.18 0.90
CA THR A 61 -10.13 10.46 0.64
C THR A 61 -8.89 11.22 1.11
N ASP A 62 -9.07 12.44 1.60
CA ASP A 62 -8.00 13.26 2.17
C ASP A 62 -8.52 14.22 3.24
N ALA A 63 -7.63 14.60 4.18
CA ALA A 63 -7.97 15.45 5.31
C ALA A 63 -8.38 16.88 4.90
N ALA A 64 -7.86 17.40 3.78
CA ALA A 64 -8.22 18.74 3.32
C ALA A 64 -9.68 18.81 2.84
N ALA A 65 -10.16 17.75 2.17
CA ALA A 65 -11.56 17.63 1.79
C ALA A 65 -12.47 17.42 3.01
N ALA A 66 -11.98 16.74 4.06
CA ALA A 66 -12.73 16.48 5.28
C ALA A 66 -13.10 17.74 6.08
N ALA A 67 -12.38 18.85 5.88
CA ALA A 67 -12.76 20.17 6.47
C ALA A 67 -14.18 20.62 6.06
N PHE A 68 -14.73 20.06 4.98
CA PHE A 68 -16.10 20.34 4.53
C PHE A 68 -17.14 19.35 5.08
N ALA A 69 -16.76 18.39 5.91
CA ALA A 69 -17.65 17.36 6.47
C ALA A 69 -18.90 17.93 7.17
N PRO A 70 -18.85 19.06 7.90
CA PRO A 70 -20.05 19.65 8.50
C PRO A 70 -21.18 19.92 7.50
N MET A 71 -20.85 20.21 6.24
CA MET A 71 -21.87 20.43 5.19
C MET A 71 -22.67 19.17 4.88
N SER A 72 -22.07 17.98 5.03
CA SER A 72 -22.77 16.70 4.81
C SER A 72 -23.93 16.52 5.78
N ARG A 73 -23.79 16.98 7.01
CA ARG A 73 -24.81 16.86 8.06
C ARG A 73 -26.07 17.67 7.76
N GLU A 74 -25.94 18.79 7.07
CA GLU A 74 -27.09 19.61 6.64
C GLU A 74 -27.99 18.84 5.65
N TYR A 75 -27.41 17.86 4.95
CA TYR A 75 -28.09 16.97 4.00
C TYR A 75 -28.42 15.59 4.58
N ALA A 76 -28.29 15.42 5.89
CA ALA A 76 -28.48 14.15 6.60
C ALA A 76 -27.57 13.01 6.06
N ALA A 77 -26.40 13.36 5.49
CA ALA A 77 -25.41 12.42 5.02
C ALA A 77 -24.31 12.22 6.09
N THR A 78 -23.96 10.98 6.34
CA THR A 78 -22.84 10.62 7.21
C THR A 78 -21.51 11.00 6.55
N ALA A 79 -20.54 11.49 7.31
CA ALA A 79 -19.21 11.81 6.85
C ALA A 79 -18.20 10.77 7.32
N SER A 80 -17.39 10.24 6.41
CA SER A 80 -16.26 9.36 6.75
C SER A 80 -14.97 9.81 6.06
N LEU A 81 -13.83 9.49 6.67
CA LEU A 81 -12.50 9.82 6.18
C LEU A 81 -11.61 8.60 6.27
N PHE A 82 -10.74 8.38 5.27
CA PHE A 82 -9.63 7.43 5.34
C PHE A 82 -8.34 8.15 5.73
N LEU A 83 -7.58 7.54 6.64
CA LEU A 83 -6.31 8.05 7.13
C LEU A 83 -5.23 6.95 7.04
N ASP A 84 -4.20 7.20 6.22
CA ASP A 84 -3.05 6.32 6.00
C ASP A 84 -1.81 6.73 6.80
N SER A 85 -1.79 7.97 7.29
CA SER A 85 -0.66 8.56 8.00
C SER A 85 -1.12 9.44 9.17
N PRO A 86 -0.30 9.60 10.21
CA PRO A 86 -0.63 10.51 11.30
C PRO A 86 -0.82 11.96 10.83
N PRO A 87 -1.77 12.72 11.41
CA PRO A 87 -1.95 14.11 11.05
C PRO A 87 -0.74 14.94 11.45
N LEU A 88 -0.20 15.71 10.48
CA LEU A 88 1.04 16.48 10.66
C LEU A 88 0.86 17.75 11.51
N SER A 89 -0.37 18.17 11.82
CA SER A 89 -0.66 19.38 12.58
C SER A 89 -1.87 19.22 13.51
N SER A 90 -1.93 20.05 14.55
CA SER A 90 -3.10 20.11 15.44
C SER A 90 -4.38 20.43 14.68
N ARG A 91 -4.33 21.34 13.70
CA ARG A 91 -5.49 21.68 12.86
C ARG A 91 -5.99 20.47 12.05
N ALA A 92 -5.10 19.71 11.45
CA ALA A 92 -5.47 18.50 10.73
C ALA A 92 -6.13 17.48 11.68
N ARG A 93 -5.69 17.42 12.95
CA ARG A 93 -6.32 16.60 13.98
C ARG A 93 -7.71 17.09 14.34
N ASP A 94 -7.88 18.40 14.51
CA ASP A 94 -9.19 18.99 14.79
C ASP A 94 -10.19 18.73 13.65
N ASP A 95 -9.72 18.71 12.40
CA ASP A 95 -10.54 18.38 11.23
C ASP A 95 -11.02 16.92 11.25
N LEU A 96 -10.30 15.98 11.89
CA LEU A 96 -10.73 14.58 12.04
C LEU A 96 -11.98 14.45 12.94
N ASP A 97 -12.17 15.35 13.89
CA ASP A 97 -13.36 15.36 14.75
C ASP A 97 -14.61 15.90 14.04
N LEU A 98 -14.47 16.40 12.81
CA LEU A 98 -15.58 16.87 12.00
C LEU A 98 -16.31 15.74 11.27
N VAL A 99 -15.69 14.56 11.13
CA VAL A 99 -16.30 13.40 10.50
C VAL A 99 -16.98 12.49 11.54
N ASP A 100 -17.89 11.65 11.08
CA ASP A 100 -18.60 10.70 11.95
C ASP A 100 -17.80 9.39 12.11
N LEU A 101 -16.97 9.05 11.11
CA LEU A 101 -16.16 7.86 11.09
C LEU A 101 -14.77 8.15 10.47
N THR A 102 -13.72 7.82 11.19
CA THR A 102 -12.36 7.77 10.64
C THR A 102 -11.94 6.32 10.42
N LEU A 103 -11.61 5.99 9.17
CA LEU A 103 -11.06 4.70 8.76
C LEU A 103 -9.53 4.79 8.84
N LEU A 104 -8.91 3.91 9.60
CA LEU A 104 -7.47 3.91 9.83
C LEU A 104 -6.82 2.78 9.03
N GLU A 105 -5.68 3.06 8.40
CA GLU A 105 -4.86 2.03 7.76
C GLU A 105 -4.24 1.08 8.79
N ALA A 106 -3.83 1.60 9.94
CA ALA A 106 -3.24 0.81 11.03
C ALA A 106 -3.72 1.28 12.41
N GLU A 107 -3.62 0.40 13.40
CA GLU A 107 -3.84 0.75 14.79
C GLU A 107 -2.80 1.78 15.27
N GLY A 108 -3.21 2.68 16.14
CA GLY A 108 -2.30 3.66 16.77
C GLY A 108 -1.94 4.87 15.89
N LEU A 109 -2.45 4.99 14.65
CA LEU A 109 -2.21 6.16 13.81
C LEU A 109 -2.67 7.47 14.47
N VAL A 110 -3.79 7.42 15.20
CA VAL A 110 -4.31 8.57 15.95
C VAL A 110 -4.95 8.09 17.25
N GLU A 111 -4.60 8.74 18.35
CA GLU A 111 -5.20 8.49 19.65
C GLU A 111 -6.14 9.64 20.06
N GLY A 112 -7.19 9.31 20.82
CA GLY A 112 -8.06 10.29 21.45
C GLY A 112 -8.93 11.10 20.49
N LEU A 113 -9.40 10.49 19.39
CA LEU A 113 -10.42 11.07 18.53
C LEU A 113 -11.79 10.98 19.19
N ASN A 114 -12.62 12.02 18.98
CA ASN A 114 -14.01 12.03 19.44
C ASN A 114 -14.98 11.36 18.45
N CYS A 115 -14.55 11.09 17.23
CA CYS A 115 -15.33 10.36 16.22
C CYS A 115 -15.15 8.84 16.37
N GLN A 116 -16.03 8.08 15.73
CA GLN A 116 -15.87 6.63 15.64
C GLN A 116 -14.66 6.29 14.77
N THR A 117 -13.90 5.27 15.17
CA THR A 117 -12.75 4.78 14.41
C THR A 117 -12.94 3.32 14.02
N SER A 118 -12.38 2.93 12.88
CA SER A 118 -12.31 1.54 12.42
C SER A 118 -11.03 1.29 11.65
N VAL A 119 -10.28 0.28 12.01
CA VAL A 119 -9.10 -0.15 11.25
C VAL A 119 -9.55 -1.05 10.12
N ILE A 120 -9.22 -0.68 8.88
CA ILE A 120 -9.57 -1.46 7.68
C ILE A 120 -8.34 -1.96 6.92
N GLY A 121 -7.15 -1.51 7.29
CA GLY A 121 -5.89 -1.84 6.63
C GLY A 121 -5.71 -1.16 5.26
N PRO A 122 -4.54 -1.33 4.65
CA PRO A 122 -4.27 -0.85 3.30
C PRO A 122 -5.01 -1.70 2.26
N CYS A 123 -5.35 -1.07 1.13
CA CYS A 123 -5.94 -1.74 -0.02
C CYS A 123 -4.89 -2.01 -1.09
N LEU A 124 -4.87 -3.22 -1.65
CA LEU A 124 -3.95 -3.60 -2.71
C LEU A 124 -4.66 -4.36 -3.83
N ASP A 125 -4.39 -4.00 -5.08
CA ASP A 125 -4.72 -4.84 -6.23
C ASP A 125 -3.67 -5.97 -6.34
N VAL A 126 -3.91 -7.06 -5.63
CA VAL A 126 -3.01 -8.22 -5.59
C VAL A 126 -2.81 -8.85 -6.97
N ASP A 127 -3.82 -8.77 -7.84
CA ASP A 127 -3.73 -9.35 -9.19
C ASP A 127 -2.68 -8.64 -10.06
N ALA A 128 -2.37 -7.37 -9.76
CA ALA A 128 -1.29 -6.63 -10.43
C ALA A 128 0.11 -7.15 -10.03
N PHE A 129 0.26 -7.71 -8.83
CA PHE A 129 1.54 -8.21 -8.30
C PHE A 129 1.71 -9.71 -8.44
N ASP A 130 0.62 -10.47 -8.44
CA ASP A 130 0.64 -11.94 -8.51
C ASP A 130 1.18 -12.41 -9.87
N PRO A 131 2.35 -13.09 -9.93
CA PRO A 131 2.95 -13.53 -11.17
C PRO A 131 2.11 -14.57 -11.93
N ALA A 132 1.17 -15.24 -11.26
CA ALA A 132 0.23 -16.14 -11.91
C ALA A 132 -0.87 -15.40 -12.70
N VAL A 133 -1.13 -14.13 -12.37
CA VAL A 133 -2.15 -13.29 -13.04
C VAL A 133 -1.49 -12.28 -13.97
N THR A 134 -0.48 -11.56 -13.47
CA THR A 134 0.23 -10.52 -14.20
C THR A 134 1.72 -10.85 -14.17
N ASN A 135 2.21 -11.52 -15.20
CA ASN A 135 3.63 -11.83 -15.33
C ASN A 135 4.33 -10.74 -16.14
N LEU A 136 5.14 -9.93 -15.47
CA LEU A 136 5.96 -8.91 -16.13
C LEU A 136 7.31 -9.49 -16.52
N PRO A 137 7.71 -9.38 -17.81
CA PRO A 137 8.99 -9.91 -18.25
C PRO A 137 10.17 -9.19 -17.60
N ARG A 138 11.25 -9.92 -17.31
CA ARG A 138 12.50 -9.40 -16.75
C ARG A 138 13.13 -8.28 -17.61
N GLU A 139 12.79 -8.22 -18.88
CA GLU A 139 13.20 -7.17 -19.83
C GLU A 139 12.82 -5.74 -19.36
N HIS A 140 11.82 -5.60 -18.49
CA HIS A 140 11.51 -4.32 -17.83
C HIS A 140 12.63 -3.89 -16.85
N LEU A 141 13.57 -4.78 -16.54
CA LEU A 141 14.70 -4.58 -15.63
C LEU A 141 16.02 -4.43 -16.42
N ALA A 142 16.01 -3.77 -17.55
CA ALA A 142 17.10 -3.69 -18.54
C ALA A 142 18.51 -3.26 -17.99
N SER A 143 18.60 -2.89 -16.72
CA SER A 143 19.85 -2.58 -16.03
C SER A 143 20.38 -3.72 -15.15
N VAL A 144 19.66 -4.85 -15.06
CA VAL A 144 20.03 -5.97 -14.19
C VAL A 144 20.64 -7.09 -15.05
N ASP A 145 21.85 -7.52 -14.69
CA ASP A 145 22.51 -8.64 -15.33
C ASP A 145 21.65 -9.92 -15.23
N ASP A 146 21.42 -10.57 -16.37
CA ASP A 146 20.50 -11.72 -16.47
C ASP A 146 21.01 -12.95 -15.72
N GLU A 147 22.32 -13.04 -15.43
CA GLU A 147 22.93 -14.19 -14.78
C GLU A 147 23.03 -14.04 -13.25
N SER A 148 22.88 -12.80 -12.73
CA SER A 148 22.98 -12.57 -11.29
C SER A 148 21.64 -12.73 -10.57
N ARG A 149 21.72 -13.23 -9.33
CA ARG A 149 20.56 -13.30 -8.44
C ARG A 149 20.26 -11.91 -7.90
N MET A 150 19.02 -11.48 -8.04
CA MET A 150 18.59 -10.15 -7.64
C MET A 150 18.04 -10.17 -6.22
N LEU A 151 18.60 -9.34 -5.36
CA LEU A 151 18.09 -9.05 -4.02
C LEU A 151 17.68 -7.57 -3.94
N LEU A 152 16.61 -7.29 -3.24
CA LEU A 152 16.18 -5.92 -2.99
C LEU A 152 16.51 -5.58 -1.53
N ALA A 153 17.21 -4.47 -1.30
CA ALA A 153 17.49 -3.97 0.05
C ALA A 153 16.73 -2.67 0.29
N LEU A 154 15.92 -2.62 1.34
CA LEU A 154 15.28 -1.40 1.78
C LEU A 154 16.27 -0.57 2.60
N GLY A 155 17.25 -0.01 1.92
CA GLY A 155 18.35 0.78 2.47
C GLY A 155 18.95 1.67 1.40
N SER A 156 19.99 2.43 1.78
CA SER A 156 20.78 3.28 0.91
C SER A 156 21.90 2.51 0.18
N ASP A 157 22.54 3.15 -0.79
CA ASP A 157 23.72 2.57 -1.45
C ASP A 157 24.85 2.29 -0.44
N ASP A 158 25.05 3.18 0.56
CA ASP A 158 26.04 2.98 1.63
C ASP A 158 25.74 1.74 2.48
N ASP A 159 24.47 1.41 2.68
CA ASP A 159 24.07 0.19 3.42
C ASP A 159 24.38 -1.06 2.60
N VAL A 160 24.10 -1.02 1.30
CA VAL A 160 24.45 -2.12 0.37
C VAL A 160 25.97 -2.31 0.28
N GLU A 161 26.76 -1.24 0.21
CA GLU A 161 28.23 -1.33 0.22
C GLU A 161 28.76 -2.01 1.50
N LYS A 162 28.19 -1.70 2.66
CA LYS A 162 28.56 -2.35 3.93
C LYS A 162 28.21 -3.85 3.94
N ILE A 163 27.03 -4.21 3.42
CA ILE A 163 26.63 -5.61 3.28
C ILE A 163 27.60 -6.37 2.37
N LEU A 164 27.91 -5.80 1.19
CA LEU A 164 28.82 -6.40 0.23
C LEU A 164 30.22 -6.60 0.80
N ALA A 165 30.69 -5.71 1.68
CA ALA A 165 32.01 -5.82 2.33
C ALA A 165 32.10 -6.99 3.33
N GLU A 166 30.97 -7.47 3.86
CA GLU A 166 30.92 -8.64 4.78
C GLU A 166 30.69 -9.97 4.04
N LEU A 167 30.28 -9.93 2.74
CA LEU A 167 30.09 -11.15 1.94
C LEU A 167 31.43 -11.72 1.45
N SER A 168 31.48 -13.03 1.26
CA SER A 168 32.58 -13.62 0.53
C SER A 168 32.57 -13.21 -0.95
N ASP A 169 33.73 -13.18 -1.60
CA ASP A 169 33.87 -12.86 -3.04
C ASP A 169 32.94 -13.71 -3.93
N GLU A 170 32.75 -14.98 -3.58
CA GLU A 170 31.89 -15.90 -4.32
C GLU A 170 30.42 -15.48 -4.23
N VAL A 171 29.93 -15.13 -3.03
CA VAL A 171 28.54 -14.73 -2.80
C VAL A 171 28.28 -13.35 -3.39
N ALA A 172 29.20 -12.41 -3.18
CA ALA A 172 29.09 -11.06 -3.72
C ALA A 172 29.02 -11.06 -5.26
N ALA A 173 29.83 -11.91 -5.92
CA ALA A 173 29.81 -12.03 -7.39
C ALA A 173 28.54 -12.71 -7.94
N ALA A 174 27.85 -13.51 -7.12
CA ALA A 174 26.63 -14.21 -7.51
C ALA A 174 25.34 -13.41 -7.27
N CYS A 175 25.40 -12.32 -6.51
CA CYS A 175 24.24 -11.53 -6.11
C CYS A 175 24.33 -10.11 -6.65
N ASN A 176 23.19 -9.58 -7.10
CA ASN A 176 23.00 -8.17 -7.39
C ASN A 176 22.03 -7.58 -6.37
N ILE A 177 22.52 -6.72 -5.48
CA ILE A 177 21.72 -6.11 -4.42
C ILE A 177 21.32 -4.69 -4.85
N ILE A 178 20.03 -4.45 -5.01
CA ILE A 178 19.48 -3.16 -5.41
C ILE A 178 19.03 -2.39 -4.18
N ALA A 179 19.64 -1.25 -3.93
CA ALA A 179 19.27 -0.31 -2.87
C ALA A 179 17.98 0.45 -3.23
N MET A 180 16.87 0.16 -2.56
CA MET A 180 15.58 0.76 -2.86
C MET A 180 15.45 2.21 -2.42
N CYS A 181 16.25 2.67 -1.45
CA CYS A 181 16.29 4.05 -0.98
C CYS A 181 17.35 4.91 -1.66
N SER A 182 18.05 4.38 -2.67
CA SER A 182 18.96 5.16 -3.52
C SER A 182 18.18 6.08 -4.47
N ALA A 183 18.88 7.00 -5.13
CA ALA A 183 18.28 7.81 -6.19
C ALA A 183 17.76 6.96 -7.36
N GLU A 184 18.47 5.88 -7.69
CA GLU A 184 18.09 4.91 -8.71
C GLU A 184 16.91 4.06 -8.25
N GLY A 185 16.93 3.52 -7.03
CA GLY A 185 15.83 2.78 -6.42
C GLY A 185 14.56 3.61 -6.30
N SER A 186 14.67 4.88 -5.90
CA SER A 186 13.53 5.80 -5.84
C SER A 186 12.91 6.04 -7.22
N ALA A 187 13.71 6.10 -8.28
CA ALA A 187 13.22 6.20 -9.65
C ALA A 187 12.46 4.91 -10.08
N LEU A 188 12.91 3.74 -9.60
CA LEU A 188 12.22 2.47 -9.85
C LEU A 188 10.89 2.39 -9.11
N LEU A 189 10.83 2.85 -7.86
CA LEU A 189 9.59 2.92 -7.05
C LEU A 189 8.52 3.81 -7.70
N ASN A 190 8.92 4.85 -8.42
CA ASN A 190 8.01 5.74 -9.13
C ASN A 190 7.47 5.15 -10.45
N SER A 191 7.85 3.94 -10.81
CA SER A 191 7.39 3.25 -12.01
C SER A 191 6.67 1.93 -11.64
N PRO A 192 5.32 1.93 -11.52
CA PRO A 192 4.57 0.75 -11.11
C PRO A 192 4.94 -0.55 -11.84
N PRO A 193 5.08 -0.57 -13.18
CA PRO A 193 5.49 -1.81 -13.86
C PRO A 193 6.88 -2.31 -13.45
N ARG A 194 7.82 -1.39 -13.17
CA ARG A 194 9.18 -1.75 -12.77
C ARG A 194 9.24 -2.32 -11.37
N ILE A 195 8.56 -1.71 -10.40
CA ILE A 195 8.52 -2.24 -9.02
C ILE A 195 7.85 -3.62 -8.99
N ILE A 196 6.79 -3.82 -9.75
CA ILE A 196 6.14 -5.13 -9.85
C ILE A 196 7.11 -6.15 -10.43
N ALA A 197 7.80 -5.85 -11.54
CA ALA A 197 8.78 -6.74 -12.14
C ALA A 197 9.94 -7.05 -11.18
N LEU A 198 10.47 -6.04 -10.46
CA LEU A 198 11.50 -6.23 -9.43
C LEU A 198 11.05 -7.23 -8.38
N LEU A 199 9.87 -7.03 -7.80
CA LEU A 199 9.34 -7.89 -6.74
C LEU A 199 9.03 -9.32 -7.24
N GLN A 200 8.59 -9.47 -8.48
CA GLN A 200 8.34 -10.80 -9.08
C GLN A 200 9.61 -11.60 -9.36
N HIS A 201 10.70 -10.91 -9.70
CA HIS A 201 11.96 -11.55 -10.10
C HIS A 201 13.03 -11.54 -9.00
N ALA A 202 12.83 -10.83 -7.90
CA ALA A 202 13.75 -10.84 -6.78
C ALA A 202 13.71 -12.17 -6.02
N GLU A 203 14.88 -12.66 -5.62
CA GLU A 203 15.01 -13.82 -4.75
C GLU A 203 14.49 -13.54 -3.34
N ALA A 204 14.74 -12.33 -2.85
CA ALA A 204 14.22 -11.85 -1.59
C ALA A 204 14.27 -10.31 -1.51
N MET A 205 13.46 -9.77 -0.58
CA MET A 205 13.55 -8.40 -0.11
C MET A 205 14.12 -8.38 1.31
N LEU A 206 15.17 -7.61 1.50
CA LEU A 206 15.84 -7.41 2.77
C LEU A 206 15.24 -6.16 3.45
N LEU A 207 14.65 -6.34 4.62
CA LEU A 207 14.13 -5.26 5.46
C LEU A 207 15.09 -5.00 6.62
N GLY A 208 15.47 -3.74 6.82
CA GLY A 208 16.26 -3.29 7.95
C GLY A 208 15.45 -2.49 8.95
N GLU A 209 16.15 -1.97 9.98
CA GLU A 209 15.57 -1.17 11.06
C GLU A 209 14.75 0.05 10.57
N GLY A 210 15.09 0.59 9.38
CA GLY A 210 14.36 1.71 8.75
C GLY A 210 13.12 1.31 7.96
N SER A 211 12.79 0.03 7.85
CA SER A 211 11.69 -0.50 7.00
C SER A 211 10.30 -0.02 7.40
N HIS A 212 10.12 0.39 8.67
CA HIS A 212 8.86 0.95 9.17
C HIS A 212 8.42 2.25 8.47
N PHE A 213 9.33 2.94 7.77
CA PHE A 213 8.99 4.09 6.93
C PHE A 213 8.29 3.71 5.62
N HIS A 214 8.28 2.42 5.27
CA HIS A 214 7.68 1.92 4.03
C HIS A 214 6.80 0.67 4.26
N PRO A 215 5.77 0.75 5.14
CA PRO A 215 4.99 -0.43 5.53
C PRO A 215 4.29 -1.11 4.35
N GLN A 216 3.94 -0.37 3.31
CA GLN A 216 3.27 -0.91 2.14
C GLN A 216 4.20 -1.74 1.25
N ILE A 217 5.52 -1.50 1.25
CA ILE A 217 6.44 -2.25 0.39
C ILE A 217 6.50 -3.74 0.77
N SER A 218 6.42 -4.06 2.07
CA SER A 218 6.35 -5.44 2.56
C SER A 218 5.08 -6.14 2.07
N LEU A 219 3.96 -5.39 2.02
CA LEU A 219 2.70 -5.90 1.49
C LEU A 219 2.80 -6.16 -0.02
N HIS A 220 3.45 -5.27 -0.78
CA HIS A 220 3.71 -5.44 -2.20
C HIS A 220 4.61 -6.65 -2.47
N ALA A 221 5.68 -6.83 -1.68
CA ALA A 221 6.57 -7.98 -1.79
C ALA A 221 5.81 -9.30 -1.54
N ALA A 222 5.02 -9.36 -0.47
CA ALA A 222 4.21 -10.53 -0.18
C ALA A 222 3.15 -10.79 -1.26
N ALA A 223 2.56 -9.76 -1.86
CA ALA A 223 1.61 -9.89 -2.97
C ALA A 223 2.26 -10.41 -4.27
N ALA A 224 3.55 -10.15 -4.47
CA ALA A 224 4.35 -10.69 -5.56
C ALA A 224 4.94 -12.08 -5.24
N GLY A 225 4.71 -12.61 -4.03
CA GLY A 225 5.30 -13.84 -3.55
C GLY A 225 6.81 -13.71 -3.33
N CYS A 226 7.36 -12.50 -3.19
CA CYS A 226 8.74 -12.23 -2.85
C CYS A 226 8.96 -12.48 -1.36
N PRO A 227 9.90 -13.34 -0.93
CA PRO A 227 10.21 -13.49 0.48
C PRO A 227 10.74 -12.21 1.05
N ILE A 228 10.42 -12.04 2.32
CA ILE A 228 10.92 -10.94 3.11
C ILE A 228 11.86 -11.53 4.14
N ILE A 229 13.09 -11.02 4.16
CA ILE A 229 14.06 -11.27 5.20
C ILE A 229 14.07 -10.04 6.08
N ASP A 230 13.54 -10.19 7.28
CA ASP A 230 13.49 -9.13 8.28
C ASP A 230 14.71 -9.26 9.20
N CYS A 231 15.76 -8.51 8.91
CA CYS A 231 16.90 -8.38 9.78
C CYS A 231 16.57 -7.30 10.81
N MET A 232 16.15 -7.73 12.00
CA MET A 232 15.81 -6.89 13.15
C MET A 232 16.97 -6.00 13.63
N THR A 233 18.16 -6.20 13.08
CA THR A 233 19.35 -5.43 13.41
C THR A 233 19.82 -4.62 12.20
N SER A 234 20.47 -3.50 12.46
CA SER A 234 21.16 -2.72 11.41
C SER A 234 22.60 -3.20 11.18
N ASP A 235 23.00 -4.38 11.74
CA ASP A 235 24.33 -4.93 11.54
C ASP A 235 24.46 -5.54 10.13
N PRO A 236 25.35 -5.04 9.26
CA PRO A 236 25.58 -5.58 7.93
C PRO A 236 25.96 -7.08 7.93
N ARG A 237 26.51 -7.59 9.01
CA ARG A 237 26.89 -9.02 9.16
C ARG A 237 25.69 -9.93 9.18
N ASP A 238 24.64 -9.56 9.92
CA ASP A 238 23.41 -10.35 9.98
C ASP A 238 22.78 -10.51 8.59
N TRP A 239 22.80 -9.43 7.81
CA TRP A 239 22.36 -9.47 6.41
C TRP A 239 23.24 -10.34 5.53
N ALA A 240 24.57 -10.24 5.70
CA ALA A 240 25.52 -11.03 4.94
C ALA A 240 25.39 -12.54 5.26
N ASP A 241 25.11 -12.89 6.52
CA ASP A 241 24.88 -14.27 6.95
C ASP A 241 23.60 -14.84 6.31
N GLU A 242 22.49 -14.07 6.30
CA GLU A 242 21.24 -14.50 5.67
C GLU A 242 21.39 -14.65 4.15
N ILE A 243 22.05 -13.69 3.48
CA ILE A 243 22.34 -13.78 2.03
C ILE A 243 23.20 -15.01 1.73
N SER A 244 24.22 -15.29 2.56
CA SER A 244 25.09 -16.45 2.41
C SER A 244 24.32 -17.76 2.61
N SER A 245 23.40 -17.81 3.56
CA SER A 245 22.52 -18.95 3.79
C SER A 245 21.64 -19.22 2.57
N MET A 246 20.97 -18.19 2.05
CA MET A 246 20.15 -18.29 0.83
C MET A 246 20.98 -18.74 -0.38
N HIS A 247 22.21 -18.24 -0.52
CA HIS A 247 23.11 -18.65 -1.60
C HIS A 247 23.43 -20.15 -1.52
N ASN A 248 23.71 -20.66 -0.32
CA ASN A 248 23.99 -22.07 -0.09
C ASN A 248 22.78 -22.96 -0.39
N GLU A 249 21.59 -22.53 0.02
CA GLU A 249 20.34 -23.23 -0.30
C GLU A 249 20.10 -23.29 -1.80
N TRP A 250 20.24 -22.16 -2.50
CA TRP A 250 20.11 -22.09 -3.95
C TRP A 250 21.09 -23.03 -4.67
N ARG A 251 22.37 -23.04 -4.26
CA ARG A 251 23.35 -24.00 -4.82
C ARG A 251 22.94 -25.43 -4.57
N SER A 252 22.46 -25.73 -3.37
CA SER A 252 22.03 -27.09 -3.00
C SER A 252 20.80 -27.53 -3.80
N ALA A 253 19.97 -26.61 -4.21
CA ALA A 253 18.80 -26.82 -5.07
C ALA A 253 19.16 -26.89 -6.57
N GLY A 254 20.46 -26.83 -6.94
CA GLY A 254 20.93 -26.93 -8.33
C GLY A 254 20.75 -25.64 -9.13
N GLY A 255 20.69 -24.49 -8.46
CA GLY A 255 20.56 -23.16 -9.10
C GLY A 255 19.17 -22.85 -9.70
N VAL A 256 18.16 -23.58 -9.27
CA VAL A 256 16.78 -23.35 -9.76
C VAL A 256 16.25 -22.02 -9.19
N PRO A 257 15.67 -21.14 -10.02
CA PRO A 257 15.00 -19.94 -9.54
C PRO A 257 13.91 -20.27 -8.52
N ARG A 258 13.74 -19.39 -7.55
CA ARG A 258 12.73 -19.56 -6.52
C ARG A 258 11.31 -19.50 -7.12
N PHE A 259 10.44 -20.34 -6.60
CA PHE A 259 9.00 -20.22 -6.87
C PHE A 259 8.39 -19.11 -5.99
N PRO A 260 7.36 -18.39 -6.49
CA PRO A 260 6.63 -17.43 -5.68
C PRO A 260 6.04 -18.09 -4.43
N ASP A 261 5.99 -17.36 -3.32
CA ASP A 261 5.30 -17.79 -2.11
C ASP A 261 3.77 -17.65 -2.27
N GLU A 262 3.12 -18.71 -2.74
CA GLU A 262 1.68 -18.74 -2.97
C GLU A 262 0.86 -18.53 -1.68
N GLU A 263 1.39 -18.94 -0.52
CA GLU A 263 0.70 -18.73 0.77
C GLU A 263 0.72 -17.26 1.16
N ALA A 264 1.84 -16.56 0.95
CA ALA A 264 1.93 -15.12 1.17
C ALA A 264 0.96 -14.37 0.24
N ILE A 265 0.95 -14.69 -1.06
CA ILE A 265 0.03 -14.09 -2.03
C ILE A 265 -1.43 -14.31 -1.59
N ALA A 266 -1.80 -15.55 -1.24
CA ALA A 266 -3.15 -15.89 -0.82
C ALA A 266 -3.55 -15.15 0.48
N ARG A 267 -2.62 -15.02 1.43
CA ARG A 267 -2.83 -14.29 2.68
C ARG A 267 -3.13 -12.82 2.39
N VAL A 268 -2.28 -12.14 1.61
CA VAL A 268 -2.49 -10.73 1.25
C VAL A 268 -3.81 -10.55 0.48
N ARG A 269 -4.13 -11.44 -0.46
CA ARG A 269 -5.39 -11.40 -1.20
C ARG A 269 -6.61 -11.48 -0.29
N ASN A 270 -6.54 -12.29 0.76
CA ASN A 270 -7.65 -12.50 1.70
C ASN A 270 -7.78 -11.38 2.75
N THR A 271 -6.70 -10.66 3.06
CA THR A 271 -6.69 -9.62 4.10
C THR A 271 -6.73 -8.21 3.53
N ASN A 272 -5.99 -7.93 2.46
CA ASN A 272 -5.75 -6.60 1.91
C ASN A 272 -6.20 -6.46 0.44
N GLY A 273 -6.56 -7.57 -0.22
CA GLY A 273 -7.04 -7.54 -1.60
C GLY A 273 -8.35 -6.77 -1.73
N LEU A 274 -8.63 -6.26 -2.92
CA LEU A 274 -9.78 -5.41 -3.25
C LEU A 274 -11.11 -5.95 -2.68
N ARG A 275 -11.37 -7.25 -2.80
CA ARG A 275 -12.60 -7.85 -2.27
C ARG A 275 -12.68 -7.79 -0.74
N ALA A 276 -11.58 -8.04 -0.04
CA ALA A 276 -11.53 -7.99 1.42
C ALA A 276 -11.71 -6.55 1.90
N TYR A 277 -11.03 -5.61 1.25
CA TYR A 277 -11.14 -4.19 1.53
C TYR A 277 -12.56 -3.66 1.31
N GLY A 278 -13.23 -4.01 0.19
CA GLY A 278 -14.62 -3.63 -0.07
C GLY A 278 -15.60 -4.12 1.01
N ARG A 279 -15.40 -5.33 1.55
CA ARG A 279 -16.18 -5.83 2.68
C ARG A 279 -15.90 -5.11 3.99
N ALA A 280 -14.64 -4.74 4.23
CA ALA A 280 -14.25 -3.96 5.40
C ALA A 280 -14.89 -2.57 5.35
N LEU A 281 -14.89 -1.89 4.20
CA LEU A 281 -15.58 -0.62 3.97
C LEU A 281 -17.08 -0.77 4.21
N GLU A 282 -17.72 -1.79 3.64
CA GLU A 282 -19.15 -2.05 3.83
C GLU A 282 -19.49 -2.18 5.32
N LYS A 283 -18.72 -2.98 6.04
CA LYS A 283 -18.93 -3.20 7.48
C LYS A 283 -18.79 -1.89 8.24
N ALA A 284 -17.73 -1.12 8.01
CA ALA A 284 -17.45 0.12 8.71
C ALA A 284 -18.52 1.20 8.42
N TRP A 285 -18.88 1.40 7.14
CA TRP A 285 -19.88 2.38 6.76
C TRP A 285 -21.29 2.03 7.25
N ASN A 286 -21.64 0.74 7.26
CA ASN A 286 -22.94 0.29 7.76
C ASN A 286 -23.16 0.63 9.24
N VAL A 287 -22.10 0.64 10.04
CA VAL A 287 -22.21 0.98 11.47
C VAL A 287 -22.68 2.43 11.66
N VAL A 288 -22.15 3.37 10.89
CA VAL A 288 -22.48 4.81 11.03
C VAL A 288 -23.72 5.24 10.26
N ILE A 289 -24.01 4.64 9.09
CA ILE A 289 -25.23 4.96 8.32
C ILE A 289 -26.50 4.43 9.02
N SER A 290 -26.35 3.46 9.92
CA SER A 290 -27.50 2.82 10.60
C SER A 290 -27.87 3.49 11.93
N GLN A 291 -27.08 4.47 12.37
CA GLN A 291 -27.35 5.29 13.55
C GLN A 291 -28.23 6.49 13.19
#